data_497f10f32aeb233b89ec6ccc9726830b
#
_entry.id   497f10f32aeb233b89ec6ccc9726830b
#
_cell.length_a   1.000
_cell.length_b   1.000
_cell.length_c   1.000
_cell.angle_alpha   90.00
_cell.angle_beta   90.00
_cell.angle_gamma   90.00
#
_symmetry.space_group_name_H-M   'P 1'
#
loop_
_entity.id
_entity.type
_entity.pdbx_description
1 polymer ?
#
loop_
_entity_poly.entity_id
_entity_poly.type
_entity_poly.pdbx_seq_one_letter_code
_entity_poly.pdbx_strand_id
1 'polypeptide(L)' 'SARGGLRGYELLPAVRADLLRRLGRKEEAREAYQAATEATQLEPLRRLYARRVREME' A
#
# COMPACT_ATOMS: atom_id res chain seq x y z
N SER A 1 2.02 4.51 23.94
CA SER A 1 2.82 3.32 23.96
C SER A 1 3.32 3.01 22.57
N ALA A 2 4.31 2.20 22.52
CA ALA A 2 4.85 1.80 21.24
C ALA A 2 3.78 1.17 20.37
N ARG A 3 2.85 0.60 21.00
CA ARG A 3 1.79 -0.03 20.29
C ARG A 3 0.96 0.92 19.49
N GLY A 4 0.73 2.09 20.02
CA GLY A 4 0.01 3.11 19.30
C GLY A 4 0.72 3.48 18.02
N GLY A 5 2.02 3.63 18.12
CA GLY A 5 2.82 3.95 16.95
C GLY A 5 2.80 2.82 15.94
N LEU A 6 2.91 1.60 16.43
CA LEU A 6 2.89 0.46 15.53
C LEU A 6 1.56 0.32 14.84
N ARG A 7 0.51 0.64 15.55
CA ARG A 7 -0.80 0.54 14.97
C ARG A 7 -0.96 1.52 13.82
N GLY A 8 -0.49 2.75 14.01
CA GLY A 8 -0.53 3.72 12.94
C GLY A 8 0.26 3.24 11.74
N TYR A 9 1.35 2.59 12.00
CA TYR A 9 2.20 2.05 10.98
C TYR A 9 1.45 1.00 10.17
N GLU A 10 0.72 0.14 10.86
CA GLU A 10 -0.02 -0.91 10.19
C GLU A 10 -1.15 -0.37 9.34
N LEU A 11 -1.62 0.83 9.68
CA LEU A 11 -2.72 1.42 8.94
C LEU A 11 -2.26 2.12 7.66
N LEU A 12 -0.97 2.02 7.36
CA LEU A 12 -0.44 2.66 6.16
C LEU A 12 0.15 1.64 5.21
N PRO A 13 -0.68 0.72 4.71
CA PRO A 13 -0.19 -0.29 3.77
C PRO A 13 0.34 0.32 2.49
N ALA A 14 -0.15 1.49 2.12
CA ALA A 14 0.32 2.15 0.91
C ALA A 14 1.77 2.57 1.04
N VAL A 15 2.18 3.00 2.23
CA VAL A 15 3.58 3.36 2.46
C VAL A 15 4.45 2.13 2.31
N ARG A 16 4.00 1.03 2.86
CA ARG A 16 4.74 -0.22 2.73
C ARG A 16 4.85 -0.64 1.28
N ALA A 17 3.75 -0.50 0.54
CA ALA A 17 3.74 -0.87 -0.86
C ALA A 17 4.74 -0.02 -1.65
N ASP A 18 4.80 1.26 -1.35
CA ASP A 18 5.71 2.15 -2.03
C ASP A 18 7.16 1.75 -1.76
N LEU A 19 7.46 1.40 -0.51
CA LEU A 19 8.80 0.96 -0.16
C LEU A 19 9.17 -0.32 -0.89
N LEU A 20 8.25 -1.26 -0.95
CA LEU A 20 8.49 -2.51 -1.65
C LEU A 20 8.73 -2.28 -3.13
N ARG A 21 7.97 -1.36 -3.71
CA ARG A 21 8.14 -1.02 -5.11
C ARG A 21 9.53 -0.45 -5.36
N ARG A 22 10.00 0.40 -4.47
CA ARG A 22 11.31 1.01 -4.61
C ARG A 22 12.42 -0.02 -4.47
N LEU A 23 12.17 -1.07 -3.70
CA LEU A 23 13.13 -2.13 -3.51
C LEU A 23 13.12 -3.14 -4.65
N GLY A 24 12.22 -2.97 -5.59
CA GLY A 24 12.14 -3.89 -6.71
C GLY A 24 11.31 -5.12 -6.43
N ARG A 25 10.63 -5.15 -5.30
CA ARG A 25 9.81 -6.30 -4.93
C ARG A 25 8.40 -6.11 -5.45
N LYS A 26 8.24 -6.30 -6.74
CA LYS A 26 6.99 -5.96 -7.40
C LYS A 26 5.81 -6.76 -6.92
N GLU A 27 5.98 -8.07 -6.75
CA GLU A 27 4.86 -8.90 -6.34
C GLU A 27 4.38 -8.54 -4.96
N GLU A 28 5.32 -8.33 -4.05
CA GLU A 28 4.95 -7.93 -2.70
C GLU A 28 4.32 -6.56 -2.69
N ALA A 29 4.84 -5.66 -3.51
CA ALA A 29 4.27 -4.32 -3.60
C ALA A 29 2.85 -4.38 -4.12
N ARG A 30 2.61 -5.23 -5.11
CA ARG A 30 1.27 -5.37 -5.66
C ARG A 30 0.30 -5.85 -4.60
N GLU A 31 0.70 -6.84 -3.83
CA GLU A 31 -0.16 -7.33 -2.77
C GLU A 31 -0.44 -6.25 -1.73
N ALA A 32 0.58 -5.47 -1.41
CA ALA A 32 0.40 -4.40 -0.44
C ALA A 32 -0.55 -3.32 -0.98
N TYR A 33 -0.44 -3.00 -2.26
CA TYR A 33 -1.36 -2.02 -2.85
C TYR A 33 -2.78 -2.56 -2.88
N GLN A 34 -2.94 -3.86 -3.14
CA GLN A 34 -4.27 -4.44 -3.12
C GLN A 34 -4.87 -4.38 -1.73
N ALA A 35 -4.05 -4.66 -0.72
CA ALA A 35 -4.52 -4.55 0.65
C ALA A 35 -4.90 -3.11 0.98
N ALA A 36 -4.12 -2.16 0.49
CA ALA A 36 -4.42 -0.75 0.71
C ALA A 36 -5.74 -0.37 0.05
N THR A 37 -5.97 -0.88 -1.13
CA THR A 37 -7.21 -0.61 -1.85
C THR A 37 -8.41 -1.13 -1.07
N GLU A 38 -8.26 -2.31 -0.50
CA GLU A 38 -9.35 -2.89 0.26
C GLU A 38 -9.57 -2.19 1.58
N ALA A 39 -8.51 -1.62 2.13
CA ALA A 39 -8.60 -0.95 3.43
C ALA A 39 -9.17 0.46 3.33
N THR A 40 -9.10 1.08 2.17
CA THR A 40 -9.59 2.44 2.02
C THR A 40 -10.92 2.46 1.31
N GLN A 41 -11.77 3.42 1.69
CA GLN A 41 -13.04 3.61 1.02
C GLN A 41 -13.03 4.88 0.18
N LEU A 42 -11.89 5.55 0.13
CA LEU A 42 -11.78 6.77 -0.63
C LEU A 42 -11.47 6.44 -2.08
N GLU A 43 -12.42 6.77 -2.95
CA GLU A 43 -12.30 6.47 -4.37
C GLU A 43 -11.00 6.98 -5.01
N PRO A 44 -10.58 8.22 -4.75
CA PRO A 44 -9.34 8.70 -5.37
C PRO A 44 -8.14 7.85 -5.01
N LEU A 45 -8.08 7.37 -3.76
CA LEU A 45 -6.97 6.54 -3.33
C LEU A 45 -7.03 5.17 -3.98
N ARG A 46 -8.23 4.61 -4.11
CA ARG A 46 -8.37 3.31 -4.75
C ARG A 46 -7.91 3.36 -6.20
N ARG A 47 -8.22 4.45 -6.88
CA ARG A 47 -7.78 4.63 -8.26
C ARG A 47 -6.27 4.77 -8.34
N LEU A 48 -5.70 5.50 -7.39
CA LEU A 48 -4.26 5.68 -7.35
C LEU A 48 -3.56 4.35 -7.18
N TYR A 49 -4.03 3.53 -6.23
CA TYR A 49 -3.39 2.25 -5.96
C TYR A 49 -3.53 1.32 -7.16
N ALA A 50 -4.69 1.30 -7.79
CA ALA A 50 -4.89 0.47 -8.96
C ALA A 50 -3.95 0.88 -10.09
N ARG A 51 -3.73 2.18 -10.23
CA ARG A 51 -2.83 2.68 -11.24
C ARG A 51 -1.40 2.26 -10.96
N ARG A 52 -1.00 2.33 -9.68
CA ARG A 52 0.35 1.90 -9.31
C ARG A 52 0.58 0.45 -9.62
N VAL A 53 -0.41 -0.38 -9.36
CA VAL A 53 -0.30 -1.80 -9.66
C VAL A 53 -0.12 -1.99 -11.16
N ARG A 54 -0.87 -1.26 -11.93
CA ARG A 54 -0.80 -1.36 -13.38
C ARG A 54 0.55 -0.94 -13.90
N GLU A 55 1.10 0.12 -13.31
CA GLU A 55 2.40 0.62 -13.74
C GLU A 55 3.52 -0.36 -13.44
N MET A 56 3.31 -1.24 -12.46
CA MET A 56 4.32 -2.22 -12.13
C MET A 56 4.27 -3.44 -13.04
N GLU A 57 3.20 -3.62 -13.75
CA GLU A 57 3.11 -4.73 -14.67
C GLU A 57 3.76 -4.39 -15.99
#